data_9400e52418217a997db6cf5307e4dc7a
#
_entry.id   9400e52418217a997db6cf5307e4dc7a
#
_cell.length_a   1.000
_cell.length_b   1.000
_cell.length_c   1.000
_cell.angle_alpha   90.00
_cell.angle_beta   90.00
_cell.angle_gamma   90.00
#
_symmetry.space_group_name_H-M   'P 1'
#
loop_
_entity.id
_entity.type
_entity.pdbx_description
1 polymer ?
#
loop_
_entity_poly.entity_id
_entity_poly.type
_entity_poly.pdbx_seq_one_letter_code
_entity_poly.pdbx_strand_id
1 'polypeptide(L)'
;MAHAASPPRRLLLALLGLAWVALWAPPAAAQTVEQFYKGRTITLYVASAPGGINDLTARLVAKHMPNFLAGKPTIVVQNLSGANGLALANRLAVNAEKDGSVIAILERGTPQLAVQGDPNVRFDPLKLTWLGSVSSYANDAYLLQVNASFSAKAVADLKNTGVPARLGTTGAGATNLIFSIISRDVLGFNVQVVRGYAGVAAVFLAQQRGEVDGQINGLSALKAGQMSLWQSGAFRPLLAFSRTTRLPELKDVPIARELTQDPKALSLIAFAEAPFFMALPIAAPPGLPPERAQALQAAFMDMCKDPAFMADAQKLGLDVSPIDGDAVVKLISQMAATPKEVIGQFNEMVAPK
;
A
#
# COMPACT_ATOMS: atom_id res chain seq x y z
N MET A 1 4.46 -68.38 -44.54
CA MET A 1 4.12 -68.92 -43.21
C MET A 1 4.99 -68.21 -42.18
N ALA A 2 4.50 -67.20 -41.49
CA ALA A 2 5.23 -66.41 -40.48
C ALA A 2 4.81 -66.91 -39.08
N HIS A 3 5.75 -67.50 -38.34
CA HIS A 3 5.54 -67.85 -36.94
C HIS A 3 5.58 -66.62 -36.08
N ALA A 4 4.44 -66.27 -35.45
CA ALA A 4 4.38 -65.27 -34.38
C ALA A 4 4.91 -65.90 -33.09
N ALA A 5 6.08 -65.41 -32.61
CA ALA A 5 6.65 -65.78 -31.32
C ALA A 5 5.87 -65.06 -30.17
N SER A 6 5.22 -65.85 -29.30
CA SER A 6 4.61 -65.35 -28.09
C SER A 6 5.65 -64.88 -27.06
N PRO A 7 5.49 -63.76 -26.39
CA PRO A 7 6.48 -63.30 -25.41
C PRO A 7 6.55 -64.22 -24.18
N PRO A 8 7.72 -64.41 -23.56
CA PRO A 8 7.89 -65.35 -22.45
C PRO A 8 7.07 -64.90 -21.23
N ARG A 9 6.28 -65.79 -20.69
CA ARG A 9 5.40 -65.64 -19.52
C ARG A 9 6.09 -64.98 -18.30
N ARG A 10 7.39 -65.02 -18.21
CA ARG A 10 8.23 -64.39 -17.14
C ARG A 10 8.28 -62.86 -17.25
N LEU A 11 8.19 -62.27 -18.45
CA LEU A 11 8.15 -60.82 -18.65
C LEU A 11 6.79 -60.22 -18.21
N LEU A 12 5.68 -60.94 -18.43
CA LEU A 12 4.36 -60.47 -17.97
C LEU A 12 4.22 -60.49 -16.44
N LEU A 13 4.80 -61.45 -15.74
CA LEU A 13 4.78 -61.48 -14.27
C LEU A 13 5.65 -60.43 -13.62
N ALA A 14 6.76 -60.04 -14.26
CA ALA A 14 7.62 -58.94 -13.80
C ALA A 14 6.94 -57.55 -13.95
N LEU A 15 6.21 -57.33 -15.05
CA LEU A 15 5.45 -56.10 -15.28
C LEU A 15 4.22 -55.95 -14.35
N LEU A 16 3.55 -57.06 -14.01
CA LEU A 16 2.47 -57.08 -13.03
C LEU A 16 2.97 -56.83 -11.60
N GLY A 17 4.16 -57.31 -11.23
CA GLY A 17 4.78 -57.04 -9.92
C GLY A 17 5.18 -55.59 -9.75
N LEU A 18 5.70 -54.89 -10.79
CA LEU A 18 6.01 -53.45 -10.71
C LEU A 18 4.76 -52.59 -10.63
N ALA A 19 3.66 -52.97 -11.26
CA ALA A 19 2.38 -52.24 -11.17
C ALA A 19 1.75 -52.29 -9.77
N TRP A 20 1.95 -53.36 -9.01
CA TRP A 20 1.45 -53.52 -7.65
C TRP A 20 2.25 -52.74 -6.61
N VAL A 21 3.53 -52.48 -6.82
CA VAL A 21 4.36 -51.64 -5.93
C VAL A 21 4.03 -50.16 -6.09
N ALA A 22 3.62 -49.71 -7.29
CA ALA A 22 3.22 -48.35 -7.53
C ALA A 22 1.88 -47.96 -6.86
N LEU A 23 1.00 -48.94 -6.57
CA LEU A 23 -0.30 -48.73 -5.93
C LEU A 23 -0.23 -48.59 -4.39
N TRP A 24 0.92 -48.88 -3.80
CA TRP A 24 1.13 -48.82 -2.36
C TRP A 24 2.08 -47.68 -1.93
N ALA A 25 2.41 -46.77 -2.85
CA ALA A 25 3.11 -45.57 -2.45
C ALA A 25 2.15 -44.75 -1.55
N PRO A 26 2.45 -44.56 -0.25
CA PRO A 26 1.62 -43.69 0.57
C PRO A 26 1.53 -42.34 -0.11
N PRO A 27 0.34 -41.68 -0.12
CA PRO A 27 0.24 -40.32 -0.62
C PRO A 27 1.33 -39.51 0.07
N ALA A 28 2.18 -38.84 -0.71
CA ALA A 28 3.19 -37.94 -0.14
C ALA A 28 2.44 -36.99 0.78
N ALA A 29 2.55 -37.20 2.09
CA ALA A 29 1.89 -36.36 3.08
C ALA A 29 2.33 -34.93 2.82
N ALA A 30 1.41 -34.05 2.42
CA ALA A 30 1.71 -32.65 2.21
C ALA A 30 2.38 -32.13 3.49
N GLN A 31 3.55 -31.52 3.34
CA GLN A 31 4.30 -30.97 4.46
C GLN A 31 3.43 -29.95 5.19
N THR A 32 3.21 -30.16 6.50
CA THR A 32 2.41 -29.21 7.29
C THR A 32 3.05 -27.82 7.30
N VAL A 33 2.26 -26.79 7.56
CA VAL A 33 2.76 -25.40 7.67
C VAL A 33 3.88 -25.31 8.71
N GLU A 34 3.72 -25.96 9.86
CA GLU A 34 4.74 -26.00 10.91
C GLU A 34 6.03 -26.66 10.46
N GLN A 35 5.93 -27.82 9.82
CA GLN A 35 7.10 -28.54 9.28
C GLN A 35 7.83 -27.72 8.21
N PHE A 36 7.06 -26.96 7.40
CA PHE A 36 7.66 -26.13 6.38
C PHE A 36 8.43 -24.95 6.97
N TYR A 37 7.86 -24.23 7.95
CA TYR A 37 8.49 -23.01 8.49
C TYR A 37 9.51 -23.28 9.61
N LYS A 38 9.51 -24.43 10.24
CA LYS A 38 10.43 -24.77 11.35
C LYS A 38 11.88 -24.71 10.89
N GLY A 39 12.66 -23.80 11.51
CA GLY A 39 14.07 -23.58 11.21
C GLY A 39 14.32 -22.88 9.86
N ARG A 40 13.31 -22.40 9.17
CA ARG A 40 13.45 -21.65 7.92
C ARG A 40 13.49 -20.13 8.14
N THR A 41 13.97 -19.46 7.14
CA THR A 41 13.96 -18.01 7.04
C THR A 41 12.94 -17.57 5.98
N ILE A 42 12.09 -16.60 6.33
CA ILE A 42 11.27 -15.84 5.38
C ILE A 42 12.02 -14.56 5.04
N THR A 43 12.18 -14.27 3.76
CA THR A 43 12.68 -12.97 3.31
C THR A 43 11.51 -11.98 3.18
N LEU A 44 11.57 -10.89 3.92
CA LEU A 44 10.64 -9.77 3.80
C LEU A 44 11.31 -8.64 3.03
N TYR A 45 10.96 -8.51 1.76
CA TYR A 45 11.43 -7.41 0.92
C TYR A 45 10.67 -6.11 1.23
N VAL A 46 11.38 -4.97 1.11
CA VAL A 46 10.80 -3.63 1.30
C VAL A 46 11.13 -2.77 0.09
N ALA A 47 10.12 -2.15 -0.48
CA ALA A 47 10.24 -1.32 -1.68
C ALA A 47 10.93 0.04 -1.47
N SER A 48 11.40 0.34 -0.28
CA SER A 48 12.01 1.63 0.07
C SER A 48 13.41 1.49 0.67
N ALA A 49 14.12 2.61 0.77
CA ALA A 49 15.40 2.69 1.48
C ALA A 49 15.21 2.46 3.00
N PRO A 50 16.27 2.04 3.70
CA PRO A 50 16.25 1.89 5.15
C PRO A 50 15.87 3.19 5.89
N GLY A 51 15.17 3.04 7.02
CA GLY A 51 14.78 4.13 7.93
C GLY A 51 13.46 4.84 7.57
N GLY A 52 12.87 4.54 6.41
CA GLY A 52 11.53 5.04 6.07
C GLY A 52 10.41 4.24 6.74
N ILE A 53 9.16 4.73 6.63
CA ILE A 53 7.99 4.13 7.28
C ILE A 53 7.80 2.65 6.89
N ASN A 54 8.00 2.30 5.62
CA ASN A 54 7.88 0.93 5.14
C ASN A 54 8.96 0.03 5.75
N ASP A 55 10.19 0.51 5.89
CA ASP A 55 11.29 -0.22 6.51
C ASP A 55 11.07 -0.43 8.01
N LEU A 56 10.65 0.61 8.72
CA LEU A 56 10.29 0.52 10.15
C LEU A 56 9.15 -0.47 10.37
N THR A 57 8.13 -0.42 9.53
CA THR A 57 7.02 -1.38 9.55
C THR A 57 7.51 -2.80 9.29
N ALA A 58 8.39 -3.01 8.30
CA ALA A 58 8.93 -4.34 8.00
C ALA A 58 9.71 -4.92 9.18
N ARG A 59 10.49 -4.09 9.88
CA ARG A 59 11.24 -4.53 11.07
C ARG A 59 10.32 -4.90 12.23
N LEU A 60 9.20 -4.19 12.41
CA LEU A 60 8.17 -4.57 13.36
C LEU A 60 7.50 -5.91 12.98
N VAL A 61 7.11 -6.06 11.73
CA VAL A 61 6.54 -7.32 11.22
C VAL A 61 7.54 -8.47 11.43
N ALA A 62 8.82 -8.28 11.08
CA ALA A 62 9.85 -9.28 11.26
C ALA A 62 10.07 -9.68 12.72
N LYS A 63 9.90 -8.73 13.66
CA LYS A 63 10.02 -8.96 15.09
C LYS A 63 8.84 -9.74 15.67
N HIS A 64 7.63 -9.41 15.26
CA HIS A 64 6.41 -9.91 15.95
C HIS A 64 5.71 -11.05 15.23
N MET A 65 5.63 -11.04 13.88
CA MET A 65 4.86 -12.02 13.10
C MET A 65 5.30 -13.48 13.29
N PRO A 66 6.60 -13.82 13.52
CA PRO A 66 7.00 -15.18 13.77
C PRO A 66 6.30 -15.84 14.96
N ASN A 67 5.85 -15.06 15.94
CA ASN A 67 5.17 -15.58 17.13
C ASN A 67 3.77 -16.16 16.82
N PHE A 68 3.18 -15.75 15.70
CA PHE A 68 1.84 -16.11 15.25
C PHE A 68 1.86 -17.12 14.09
N LEU A 69 3.04 -17.43 13.54
CA LEU A 69 3.18 -18.38 12.44
C LEU A 69 3.72 -19.72 12.96
N ALA A 70 2.99 -20.80 12.68
CA ALA A 70 3.39 -22.15 13.05
C ALA A 70 4.80 -22.47 12.51
N GLY A 71 5.66 -23.06 13.32
CA GLY A 71 7.07 -23.28 13.00
C GLY A 71 7.99 -22.12 13.37
N LYS A 72 7.47 -20.95 13.71
CA LYS A 72 8.21 -19.75 14.17
C LYS A 72 9.46 -19.46 13.35
N PRO A 73 9.33 -19.20 12.03
CA PRO A 73 10.48 -18.92 11.17
C PRO A 73 11.16 -17.62 11.58
N THR A 74 12.43 -17.48 11.23
CA THR A 74 13.07 -16.16 11.27
C THR A 74 12.61 -15.32 10.08
N ILE A 75 12.27 -14.04 10.29
CA ILE A 75 11.99 -13.12 9.19
C ILE A 75 13.15 -12.13 9.05
N VAL A 76 13.75 -12.07 7.85
CA VAL A 76 14.88 -11.20 7.53
C VAL A 76 14.41 -10.12 6.57
N VAL A 77 14.63 -8.85 6.95
CA VAL A 77 14.26 -7.68 6.13
C VAL A 77 15.36 -7.38 5.11
N GLN A 78 14.98 -7.19 3.85
CA GLN A 78 15.86 -6.76 2.77
C GLN A 78 15.25 -5.60 1.99
N ASN A 79 15.93 -4.46 1.96
CA ASN A 79 15.48 -3.30 1.20
C ASN A 79 15.84 -3.45 -0.28
N LEU A 80 14.86 -3.26 -1.14
CA LEU A 80 14.97 -3.29 -2.60
C LEU A 80 14.21 -2.10 -3.19
N SER A 81 14.82 -0.93 -3.11
CA SER A 81 14.27 0.31 -3.67
C SER A 81 14.44 0.36 -5.18
N GLY A 82 13.56 1.07 -5.88
CA GLY A 82 13.65 1.33 -7.31
C GLY A 82 12.29 1.60 -7.96
N ALA A 83 12.25 2.56 -8.87
CA ALA A 83 11.06 2.92 -9.65
C ALA A 83 9.77 3.07 -8.80
N ASN A 84 9.85 3.78 -7.67
CA ASN A 84 8.74 3.93 -6.71
C ASN A 84 8.11 2.58 -6.29
N GLY A 85 8.93 1.56 -6.06
CA GLY A 85 8.49 0.24 -5.63
C GLY A 85 8.10 -0.73 -6.75
N LEU A 86 7.99 -0.25 -8.00
CA LEU A 86 7.60 -1.10 -9.13
C LEU A 86 8.60 -2.22 -9.40
N ALA A 87 9.90 -1.97 -9.19
CA ALA A 87 10.93 -2.99 -9.35
C ALA A 87 10.69 -4.19 -8.42
N LEU A 88 10.36 -3.93 -7.14
CA LEU A 88 10.03 -4.99 -6.19
C LEU A 88 8.72 -5.70 -6.53
N ALA A 89 7.67 -4.97 -6.89
CA ALA A 89 6.38 -5.57 -7.24
C ALA A 89 6.51 -6.52 -8.46
N ASN A 90 7.24 -6.11 -9.50
CA ASN A 90 7.55 -6.96 -10.66
C ASN A 90 8.36 -8.19 -10.25
N ARG A 91 9.41 -8.03 -9.42
CA ARG A 91 10.22 -9.14 -8.93
C ARG A 91 9.40 -10.13 -8.12
N LEU A 92 8.54 -9.64 -7.21
CA LEU A 92 7.67 -10.48 -6.38
C LEU A 92 6.76 -11.36 -7.23
N ALA A 93 6.15 -10.77 -8.25
CA ALA A 93 5.19 -11.48 -9.08
C ALA A 93 5.81 -12.50 -10.03
N VAL A 94 7.00 -12.19 -10.58
CA VAL A 94 7.59 -12.95 -11.68
C VAL A 94 8.69 -13.89 -11.21
N ASN A 95 9.57 -13.44 -10.30
CA ASN A 95 10.85 -14.10 -10.02
C ASN A 95 10.97 -14.61 -8.56
N ALA A 96 10.04 -14.30 -7.67
CA ALA A 96 10.15 -14.76 -6.29
C ALA A 96 9.66 -16.22 -6.14
N GLU A 97 10.23 -16.92 -5.13
CA GLU A 97 9.79 -18.25 -4.76
C GLU A 97 8.34 -18.26 -4.31
N LYS A 98 7.54 -19.19 -4.88
CA LYS A 98 6.10 -19.28 -4.67
C LYS A 98 5.72 -20.27 -3.57
N ASP A 99 6.61 -20.47 -2.61
CA ASP A 99 6.46 -21.48 -1.56
C ASP A 99 6.10 -20.92 -0.18
N GLY A 100 6.01 -19.59 -0.05
CA GLY A 100 5.73 -18.89 1.20
C GLY A 100 6.99 -18.45 1.96
N SER A 101 8.20 -18.67 1.41
CA SER A 101 9.46 -18.17 1.98
C SER A 101 9.77 -16.71 1.65
N VAL A 102 8.96 -16.07 0.80
CA VAL A 102 9.12 -14.68 0.38
C VAL A 102 7.82 -13.91 0.58
N ILE A 103 7.90 -12.76 1.24
CA ILE A 103 6.83 -11.76 1.35
C ILE A 103 7.43 -10.36 1.08
N ALA A 104 6.59 -9.37 0.82
CA ALA A 104 7.05 -8.02 0.55
C ALA A 104 6.10 -6.95 1.10
N ILE A 105 6.64 -5.87 1.66
CA ILE A 105 5.92 -4.60 1.81
C ILE A 105 6.07 -3.85 0.49
N LEU A 106 4.96 -3.67 -0.21
CA LEU A 106 4.91 -2.93 -1.47
C LEU A 106 4.59 -1.45 -1.22
N GLU A 107 4.97 -0.60 -2.17
CA GLU A 107 4.45 0.76 -2.18
C GLU A 107 2.95 0.75 -2.49
N ARG A 108 2.16 1.49 -1.72
CA ARG A 108 0.69 1.53 -1.85
C ARG A 108 0.19 1.92 -3.25
N GLY A 109 1.01 2.69 -3.99
CA GLY A 109 0.68 3.13 -5.36
C GLY A 109 0.92 2.07 -6.43
N THR A 110 1.64 0.98 -6.15
CA THR A 110 1.99 -0.01 -7.19
C THR A 110 0.77 -0.72 -7.80
N PRO A 111 -0.29 -1.09 -7.06
CA PRO A 111 -1.50 -1.61 -7.68
C PRO A 111 -2.22 -0.58 -8.57
N GLN A 112 -2.18 0.70 -8.18
CA GLN A 112 -2.76 1.78 -8.98
C GLN A 112 -2.04 1.97 -10.31
N LEU A 113 -0.69 1.86 -10.34
CA LEU A 113 0.08 1.90 -11.59
C LEU A 113 -0.35 0.80 -12.58
N ALA A 114 -0.68 -0.39 -12.09
CA ALA A 114 -1.20 -1.47 -12.91
C ALA A 114 -2.56 -1.11 -13.53
N VAL A 115 -3.45 -0.51 -12.74
CA VAL A 115 -4.77 -0.05 -13.19
C VAL A 115 -4.65 1.11 -14.19
N GLN A 116 -3.67 2.00 -14.02
CA GLN A 116 -3.37 3.11 -14.93
C GLN A 116 -2.80 2.64 -16.28
N GLY A 117 -2.39 1.37 -16.38
CA GLY A 117 -1.80 0.83 -17.60
C GLY A 117 -0.34 1.25 -17.81
N ASP A 118 0.42 1.49 -16.74
CA ASP A 118 1.85 1.80 -16.84
C ASP A 118 2.59 0.67 -17.59
N PRO A 119 3.29 0.97 -18.70
CA PRO A 119 3.92 -0.05 -19.56
C PRO A 119 5.06 -0.83 -18.88
N ASN A 120 5.55 -0.35 -17.75
CA ASN A 120 6.60 -1.02 -16.97
C ASN A 120 6.03 -2.02 -15.96
N VAL A 121 4.73 -2.08 -15.75
CA VAL A 121 4.08 -3.08 -14.89
C VAL A 121 4.08 -4.45 -15.55
N ARG A 122 4.57 -5.46 -14.84
CA ARG A 122 4.69 -6.85 -15.30
C ARG A 122 3.92 -7.83 -14.41
N PHE A 123 2.93 -7.35 -13.68
CA PHE A 123 2.12 -8.16 -12.76
C PHE A 123 0.66 -7.76 -12.83
N ASP A 124 -0.19 -8.71 -12.44
CA ASP A 124 -1.60 -8.47 -12.18
C ASP A 124 -1.77 -8.34 -10.66
N PRO A 125 -2.15 -7.18 -10.13
CA PRO A 125 -2.27 -6.97 -8.70
C PRO A 125 -3.36 -7.85 -8.06
N LEU A 126 -4.34 -8.33 -8.82
CA LEU A 126 -5.37 -9.24 -8.34
C LEU A 126 -4.88 -10.68 -8.18
N LYS A 127 -3.71 -11.03 -8.75
CA LYS A 127 -3.12 -12.37 -8.64
C LYS A 127 -2.11 -12.52 -7.52
N LEU A 128 -1.63 -11.42 -6.94
CA LEU A 128 -0.76 -11.49 -5.77
C LEU A 128 -1.52 -12.09 -4.57
N THR A 129 -0.79 -12.79 -3.71
CA THR A 129 -1.34 -13.26 -2.43
C THR A 129 -1.22 -12.15 -1.41
N TRP A 130 -2.27 -11.37 -1.21
CA TRP A 130 -2.27 -10.29 -0.24
C TRP A 130 -2.45 -10.85 1.19
N LEU A 131 -1.55 -10.48 2.10
CA LEU A 131 -1.69 -10.80 3.51
C LEU A 131 -2.63 -9.80 4.18
N GLY A 132 -2.58 -8.56 3.74
CA GLY A 132 -3.34 -7.44 4.25
C GLY A 132 -2.55 -6.13 4.18
N SER A 133 -3.00 -5.13 4.89
CA SER A 133 -2.27 -3.87 5.11
C SER A 133 -2.25 -3.52 6.58
N VAL A 134 -1.11 -3.09 7.12
CA VAL A 134 -0.98 -2.67 8.52
C VAL A 134 -1.80 -1.42 8.81
N SER A 135 -1.96 -0.56 7.82
CA SER A 135 -2.73 0.68 7.93
C SER A 135 -3.72 0.82 6.78
N SER A 136 -4.95 1.19 7.12
CA SER A 136 -6.00 1.66 6.22
C SER A 136 -6.21 3.17 6.30
N TYR A 137 -5.31 3.87 6.96
CA TYR A 137 -5.40 5.31 7.20
C TYR A 137 -6.64 5.71 8.06
N ALA A 138 -7.17 4.77 8.86
CA ALA A 138 -8.38 5.03 9.64
C ALA A 138 -8.19 6.13 10.69
N ASN A 139 -6.96 6.33 11.18
CA ASN A 139 -6.63 7.32 12.20
C ASN A 139 -5.73 8.46 11.68
N ASP A 140 -5.54 8.54 10.34
CA ASP A 140 -4.73 9.59 9.70
C ASP A 140 -5.49 10.23 8.53
N ALA A 141 -4.98 11.32 8.00
CA ALA A 141 -5.52 12.03 6.83
C ALA A 141 -4.41 12.82 6.15
N TYR A 142 -4.60 13.13 4.86
CA TYR A 142 -3.84 14.19 4.22
C TYR A 142 -4.61 15.50 4.32
N LEU A 143 -3.99 16.48 4.96
CA LEU A 143 -4.63 17.78 5.24
C LEU A 143 -4.11 18.84 4.28
N LEU A 144 -5.04 19.51 3.55
CA LEU A 144 -4.78 20.83 3.02
C LEU A 144 -4.82 21.79 4.20
N GLN A 145 -3.68 22.36 4.52
CA GLN A 145 -3.54 23.33 5.60
C GLN A 145 -2.82 24.58 5.10
N VAL A 146 -3.20 25.72 5.68
CA VAL A 146 -2.62 27.03 5.39
C VAL A 146 -2.11 27.69 6.66
N ASN A 147 -1.24 28.69 6.53
CA ASN A 147 -0.86 29.55 7.63
C ASN A 147 -2.10 30.23 8.25
N ALA A 148 -2.16 30.34 9.56
CA ALA A 148 -3.27 30.97 10.25
C ALA A 148 -3.47 32.44 9.83
N SER A 149 -2.40 33.09 9.34
CA SER A 149 -2.42 34.44 8.78
C SER A 149 -3.06 34.55 7.40
N PHE A 150 -3.16 33.42 6.65
CA PHE A 150 -3.81 33.43 5.33
C PHE A 150 -5.29 33.78 5.44
N SER A 151 -5.82 34.44 4.39
CA SER A 151 -7.18 34.99 4.40
C SER A 151 -8.28 33.93 4.54
N ALA A 152 -8.13 32.75 3.92
CA ALA A 152 -9.11 31.68 4.01
C ALA A 152 -9.22 31.13 5.44
N LYS A 153 -10.43 31.15 6.01
CA LYS A 153 -10.76 30.62 7.35
C LYS A 153 -11.47 29.26 7.27
N ALA A 154 -12.16 29.02 6.17
CA ALA A 154 -12.82 27.76 5.86
C ALA A 154 -12.48 27.33 4.43
N VAL A 155 -12.74 26.07 4.09
CA VAL A 155 -12.45 25.52 2.75
C VAL A 155 -13.20 26.27 1.65
N ALA A 156 -14.42 26.74 1.92
CA ALA A 156 -15.23 27.49 0.96
C ALA A 156 -14.57 28.81 0.54
N ASP A 157 -13.80 29.44 1.43
CA ASP A 157 -13.12 30.70 1.15
C ASP A 157 -12.07 30.53 0.07
N LEU A 158 -11.49 29.32 -0.09
CA LEU A 158 -10.48 29.03 -1.12
C LEU A 158 -10.96 29.25 -2.55
N LYS A 159 -12.28 29.31 -2.80
CA LYS A 159 -12.81 29.61 -4.13
C LYS A 159 -12.77 31.10 -4.46
N ASN A 160 -12.81 31.96 -3.43
CA ASN A 160 -13.01 33.39 -3.57
C ASN A 160 -11.89 34.23 -2.92
N THR A 161 -10.71 33.65 -2.69
CA THR A 161 -9.53 34.41 -2.23
C THR A 161 -9.10 35.40 -3.31
N GLY A 162 -8.85 36.65 -2.93
CA GLY A 162 -8.41 37.70 -3.88
C GLY A 162 -7.07 37.40 -4.55
N VAL A 163 -6.24 36.54 -3.90
CA VAL A 163 -4.98 35.99 -4.41
C VAL A 163 -5.00 34.49 -4.29
N PRO A 164 -4.38 33.75 -5.23
CA PRO A 164 -4.28 32.30 -5.14
C PRO A 164 -3.53 31.86 -3.88
N ALA A 165 -4.01 30.82 -3.21
CA ALA A 165 -3.27 30.15 -2.14
C ALA A 165 -2.07 29.39 -2.74
N ARG A 166 -0.85 29.80 -2.43
CA ARG A 166 0.38 29.15 -2.89
C ARG A 166 0.60 27.89 -2.07
N LEU A 167 0.41 26.70 -2.67
CA LEU A 167 0.65 25.42 -2.03
C LEU A 167 2.00 24.84 -2.45
N GLY A 168 2.90 24.66 -1.49
CA GLY A 168 4.21 24.05 -1.72
C GLY A 168 4.08 22.55 -1.95
N THR A 169 4.76 22.02 -2.98
CA THR A 169 4.74 20.61 -3.34
C THR A 169 6.13 20.08 -3.68
N THR A 170 6.30 18.77 -3.51
CA THR A 170 7.53 18.06 -3.86
C THR A 170 7.53 17.61 -5.33
N GLY A 171 8.26 16.56 -5.67
CA GLY A 171 8.45 16.11 -7.05
C GLY A 171 7.22 15.50 -7.73
N ALA A 172 7.39 15.16 -8.98
CA ALA A 172 6.37 14.49 -9.80
C ALA A 172 5.92 13.15 -9.13
N GLY A 173 4.61 12.86 -9.20
CA GLY A 173 4.01 11.68 -8.57
C GLY A 173 3.85 11.76 -7.05
N ALA A 174 4.29 12.86 -6.41
CA ALA A 174 4.11 13.01 -4.97
C ALA A 174 2.64 13.29 -4.62
N THR A 175 2.19 12.73 -3.51
CA THR A 175 0.81 12.86 -3.03
C THR A 175 0.39 14.31 -2.84
N ASN A 176 1.26 15.14 -2.27
CA ASN A 176 0.97 16.56 -2.07
C ASN A 176 0.77 17.32 -3.38
N LEU A 177 1.49 16.94 -4.44
CA LEU A 177 1.27 17.49 -5.77
C LEU A 177 -0.08 17.05 -6.35
N ILE A 178 -0.38 15.75 -6.29
CA ILE A 178 -1.63 15.17 -6.81
C ILE A 178 -2.84 15.84 -6.15
N PHE A 179 -2.87 15.90 -4.82
CA PHE A 179 -4.00 16.51 -4.12
C PHE A 179 -4.07 18.04 -4.28
N SER A 180 -2.93 18.73 -4.51
CA SER A 180 -2.95 20.15 -4.85
C SER A 180 -3.55 20.40 -6.23
N ILE A 181 -3.26 19.53 -7.21
CA ILE A 181 -3.87 19.55 -8.54
C ILE A 181 -5.37 19.27 -8.45
N ILE A 182 -5.80 18.25 -7.68
CA ILE A 182 -7.21 17.96 -7.46
C ILE A 182 -7.92 19.15 -6.79
N SER A 183 -7.29 19.79 -5.82
CA SER A 183 -7.85 20.98 -5.18
C SER A 183 -8.11 22.09 -6.16
N ARG A 184 -7.20 22.32 -7.11
CA ARG A 184 -7.33 23.35 -8.14
C ARG A 184 -8.29 22.95 -9.27
N ASP A 185 -8.06 21.79 -9.88
CA ASP A 185 -8.67 21.42 -11.16
C ASP A 185 -10.00 20.68 -11.02
N VAL A 186 -10.23 20.01 -9.88
CA VAL A 186 -11.44 19.23 -9.62
C VAL A 186 -12.37 19.95 -8.63
N LEU A 187 -11.83 20.50 -7.53
CA LEU A 187 -12.62 21.21 -6.53
C LEU A 187 -12.79 22.71 -6.83
N GLY A 188 -12.04 23.24 -7.84
CA GLY A 188 -12.17 24.62 -8.30
C GLY A 188 -11.66 25.65 -7.29
N PHE A 189 -10.66 25.29 -6.47
CA PHE A 189 -10.06 26.24 -5.54
C PHE A 189 -9.05 27.14 -6.23
N ASN A 190 -9.01 28.42 -5.79
CA ASN A 190 -8.00 29.38 -6.24
C ASN A 190 -6.64 29.07 -5.62
N VAL A 191 -5.95 28.08 -6.21
CA VAL A 191 -4.67 27.52 -5.71
C VAL A 191 -3.60 27.66 -6.78
N GLN A 192 -2.45 28.17 -6.39
CA GLN A 192 -1.21 28.11 -7.14
C GLN A 192 -0.33 26.98 -6.61
N VAL A 193 0.00 26.00 -7.47
CA VAL A 193 0.87 24.88 -7.11
C VAL A 193 2.32 25.27 -7.31
N VAL A 194 3.09 25.37 -6.23
CA VAL A 194 4.53 25.70 -6.23
C VAL A 194 5.33 24.42 -6.11
N ARG A 195 6.04 24.03 -7.18
CA ARG A 195 6.74 22.75 -7.31
C ARG A 195 8.22 22.88 -6.97
N GLY A 196 8.86 21.72 -6.74
CA GLY A 196 10.33 21.61 -6.73
C GLY A 196 10.99 21.60 -5.37
N TYR A 197 10.23 21.54 -4.28
CA TYR A 197 10.81 21.34 -2.96
C TYR A 197 11.40 19.93 -2.82
N ALA A 198 12.57 19.83 -2.19
CA ALA A 198 13.30 18.57 -2.02
C ALA A 198 12.57 17.54 -1.13
N GLY A 199 11.63 18.00 -0.28
CA GLY A 199 10.87 17.17 0.63
C GLY A 199 9.90 17.99 1.47
N VAL A 200 9.03 17.32 2.23
CA VAL A 200 7.99 17.94 3.07
C VAL A 200 8.60 18.91 4.09
N ALA A 201 9.77 18.58 4.66
CA ALA A 201 10.47 19.47 5.59
C ALA A 201 10.87 20.82 4.94
N ALA A 202 11.31 20.79 3.68
CA ALA A 202 11.62 22.01 2.94
C ALA A 202 10.37 22.86 2.67
N VAL A 203 9.23 22.22 2.41
CA VAL A 203 7.94 22.93 2.27
C VAL A 203 7.53 23.60 3.59
N PHE A 204 7.69 22.93 4.73
CA PHE A 204 7.41 23.52 6.04
C PHE A 204 8.27 24.78 6.30
N LEU A 205 9.55 24.72 5.97
CA LEU A 205 10.42 25.88 6.10
C LEU A 205 10.00 27.03 5.19
N ALA A 206 9.65 26.74 3.94
CA ALA A 206 9.14 27.73 3.00
C ALA A 206 7.82 28.36 3.49
N GLN A 207 6.93 27.54 4.07
CA GLN A 207 5.68 28.01 4.65
C GLN A 207 5.91 28.92 5.85
N GLN A 208 6.84 28.60 6.75
CA GLN A 208 7.20 29.45 7.88
C GLN A 208 7.82 30.78 7.46
N ARG A 209 8.53 30.81 6.31
CA ARG A 209 9.11 32.04 5.73
C ARG A 209 8.11 32.85 4.89
N GLY A 210 6.89 32.33 4.69
CA GLY A 210 5.89 32.99 3.87
C GLY A 210 6.14 32.89 2.35
N GLU A 211 7.04 32.00 1.91
CA GLU A 211 7.29 31.73 0.47
C GLU A 211 6.10 31.00 -0.14
N VAL A 212 5.41 30.15 0.65
CA VAL A 212 4.13 29.52 0.33
C VAL A 212 3.15 29.74 1.47
N ASP A 213 1.86 29.70 1.15
CA ASP A 213 0.78 29.96 2.11
C ASP A 213 0.32 28.69 2.82
N GLY A 214 0.60 27.53 2.25
CA GLY A 214 0.20 26.23 2.78
C GLY A 214 0.81 25.07 2.04
N GLN A 215 0.34 23.86 2.40
CA GLN A 215 0.69 22.60 1.74
C GLN A 215 -0.36 21.55 2.01
N ILE A 216 -0.24 20.39 1.33
CA ILE A 216 -1.02 19.19 1.64
C ILE A 216 -0.07 18.11 2.13
N ASN A 217 -0.27 17.62 3.35
CA ASN A 217 0.60 16.63 3.97
C ASN A 217 -0.15 15.75 4.98
N GLY A 218 0.44 14.61 5.36
CA GLY A 218 -0.13 13.71 6.37
C GLY A 218 -0.21 14.36 7.74
N LEU A 219 -1.31 14.17 8.45
CA LEU A 219 -1.50 14.69 9.82
C LEU A 219 -0.45 14.11 10.78
N SER A 220 -0.15 12.82 10.68
CA SER A 220 0.91 12.18 11.47
C SER A 220 2.28 12.82 11.21
N ALA A 221 2.63 13.12 9.96
CA ALA A 221 3.87 13.79 9.59
C ALA A 221 3.90 15.24 10.12
N LEU A 222 2.75 15.94 10.08
CA LEU A 222 2.61 17.28 10.66
C LEU A 222 2.85 17.25 12.18
N LYS A 223 2.21 16.32 12.88
CA LYS A 223 2.39 16.15 14.33
C LYS A 223 3.82 15.75 14.71
N ALA A 224 4.43 14.84 13.98
CA ALA A 224 5.80 14.38 14.25
C ALA A 224 6.84 15.50 14.02
N GLY A 225 6.69 16.29 12.96
CA GLY A 225 7.68 17.29 12.58
C GLY A 225 7.40 18.72 13.06
N GLN A 226 6.14 19.05 13.37
CA GLN A 226 5.71 20.44 13.62
C GLN A 226 4.68 20.55 14.76
N MET A 227 4.80 19.70 15.79
CA MET A 227 3.82 19.62 16.88
C MET A 227 3.55 20.98 17.56
N SER A 228 4.58 21.76 17.82
CA SER A 228 4.43 23.07 18.45
C SER A 228 3.63 24.06 17.61
N LEU A 229 3.86 24.08 16.30
CA LEU A 229 3.10 24.92 15.36
C LEU A 229 1.66 24.43 15.16
N TRP A 230 1.47 23.10 15.20
CA TRP A 230 0.13 22.52 15.20
C TRP A 230 -0.67 22.91 16.45
N GLN A 231 -0.10 22.73 17.63
CA GLN A 231 -0.76 23.03 18.90
C GLN A 231 -1.00 24.53 19.12
N SER A 232 -0.11 25.40 18.62
CA SER A 232 -0.30 26.85 18.68
C SER A 232 -1.37 27.38 17.71
N GLY A 233 -1.90 26.52 16.80
CA GLY A 233 -2.82 26.94 15.77
C GLY A 233 -2.18 27.78 14.66
N ALA A 234 -0.86 27.75 14.52
CA ALA A 234 -0.13 28.44 13.44
C ALA A 234 -0.52 27.90 12.05
N PHE A 235 -0.95 26.65 11.97
CA PHE A 235 -1.48 26.02 10.78
C PHE A 235 -2.97 25.75 10.94
N ARG A 236 -3.75 26.12 9.92
CA ARG A 236 -5.20 25.89 9.88
C ARG A 236 -5.51 24.81 8.86
N PRO A 237 -6.03 23.63 9.30
CA PRO A 237 -6.53 22.63 8.37
C PRO A 237 -7.86 23.11 7.76
N LEU A 238 -7.98 23.02 6.44
CA LEU A 238 -9.16 23.44 5.70
C LEU A 238 -9.90 22.25 5.05
N LEU A 239 -9.18 21.19 4.69
CA LEU A 239 -9.73 20.04 3.96
C LEU A 239 -8.92 18.78 4.29
N ALA A 240 -9.61 17.64 4.41
CA ALA A 240 -8.98 16.34 4.56
C ALA A 240 -9.21 15.47 3.30
N PHE A 241 -8.13 14.87 2.82
CA PHE A 241 -8.12 13.81 1.82
C PHE A 241 -7.84 12.45 2.44
N SER A 242 -8.02 11.39 1.67
CA SER A 242 -7.74 10.00 2.06
C SER A 242 -8.64 9.52 3.18
N ARG A 243 -9.90 9.98 3.17
CA ARG A 243 -10.92 9.69 4.17
C ARG A 243 -12.26 9.40 3.54
N THR A 244 -13.02 8.51 4.17
CA THR A 244 -14.44 8.28 3.87
C THR A 244 -15.37 8.94 4.89
N THR A 245 -14.82 9.30 6.06
CA THR A 245 -15.50 10.01 7.15
C THR A 245 -14.56 11.02 7.78
N ARG A 246 -15.09 12.06 8.40
CA ARG A 246 -14.27 13.05 9.13
C ARG A 246 -13.52 12.40 10.30
N LEU A 247 -12.31 12.87 10.58
CA LEU A 247 -11.58 12.45 11.78
C LEU A 247 -12.27 13.00 13.04
N PRO A 248 -12.39 12.20 14.11
CA PRO A 248 -12.98 12.67 15.35
C PRO A 248 -12.30 13.92 15.94
N GLU A 249 -10.98 14.02 15.83
CA GLU A 249 -10.19 15.18 16.29
C GLU A 249 -10.29 16.40 15.35
N LEU A 250 -10.81 16.23 14.14
CA LEU A 250 -10.97 17.25 13.09
C LEU A 250 -12.41 17.25 12.55
N LYS A 251 -13.40 17.11 13.45
CA LYS A 251 -14.83 17.00 13.09
C LYS A 251 -15.36 18.18 12.27
N ASP A 252 -14.74 19.36 12.40
CA ASP A 252 -15.14 20.57 11.70
C ASP A 252 -14.42 20.74 10.35
N VAL A 253 -13.41 19.89 10.06
CA VAL A 253 -12.71 19.87 8.78
C VAL A 253 -13.42 18.92 7.82
N PRO A 254 -13.97 19.42 6.70
CA PRO A 254 -14.65 18.56 5.72
C PRO A 254 -13.66 17.63 5.03
N ILE A 255 -14.18 16.52 4.49
CA ILE A 255 -13.44 15.65 3.61
C ILE A 255 -13.70 16.01 2.15
N ALA A 256 -12.75 15.69 1.25
CA ALA A 256 -12.83 16.09 -0.16
C ALA A 256 -14.11 15.64 -0.86
N ARG A 257 -14.61 14.45 -0.49
CA ARG A 257 -15.84 13.86 -1.06
C ARG A 257 -17.13 14.60 -0.66
N GLU A 258 -17.12 15.42 0.38
CA GLU A 258 -18.27 16.23 0.79
C GLU A 258 -18.44 17.50 -0.05
N LEU A 259 -17.40 17.90 -0.81
CA LEU A 259 -17.36 19.20 -1.46
C LEU A 259 -17.89 19.20 -2.91
N THR A 260 -18.28 18.05 -3.42
CA THR A 260 -18.83 17.92 -4.77
C THR A 260 -19.92 16.83 -4.80
N GLN A 261 -20.88 17.02 -5.71
CA GLN A 261 -21.88 16.01 -6.07
C GLN A 261 -21.68 15.51 -7.51
N ASP A 262 -20.68 16.06 -8.24
CA ASP A 262 -20.34 15.58 -9.58
C ASP A 262 -19.76 14.17 -9.53
N PRO A 263 -20.40 13.17 -10.17
CA PRO A 263 -19.94 11.78 -10.14
C PRO A 263 -18.53 11.61 -10.71
N LYS A 264 -18.13 12.44 -11.68
CA LYS A 264 -16.78 12.37 -12.27
C LYS A 264 -15.74 12.90 -11.30
N ALA A 265 -16.00 14.01 -10.64
CA ALA A 265 -15.13 14.55 -9.60
C ALA A 265 -14.99 13.59 -8.42
N LEU A 266 -16.10 12.99 -7.97
CA LEU A 266 -16.09 11.95 -6.92
C LEU A 266 -15.25 10.74 -7.33
N SER A 267 -15.34 10.30 -8.59
CA SER A 267 -14.55 9.17 -9.10
C SER A 267 -13.06 9.50 -9.17
N LEU A 268 -12.68 10.72 -9.58
CA LEU A 268 -11.29 11.19 -9.58
C LEU A 268 -10.71 11.25 -8.17
N ILE A 269 -11.46 11.82 -7.21
CA ILE A 269 -11.05 11.88 -5.81
C ILE A 269 -10.90 10.45 -5.26
N ALA A 270 -11.89 9.59 -5.48
CA ALA A 270 -11.86 8.21 -5.01
C ALA A 270 -10.67 7.43 -5.57
N PHE A 271 -10.35 7.60 -6.86
CA PHE A 271 -9.22 6.96 -7.50
C PHE A 271 -7.88 7.46 -6.91
N ALA A 272 -7.73 8.76 -6.70
CA ALA A 272 -6.53 9.33 -6.09
C ALA A 272 -6.33 8.90 -4.63
N GLU A 273 -7.41 8.71 -3.88
CA GLU A 273 -7.38 8.34 -2.48
C GLU A 273 -7.24 6.82 -2.25
N ALA A 274 -7.60 5.99 -3.21
CA ALA A 274 -7.67 4.54 -3.05
C ALA A 274 -6.38 3.89 -2.49
N PRO A 275 -5.15 4.28 -2.91
CA PRO A 275 -3.92 3.73 -2.34
C PRO A 275 -3.78 3.90 -0.82
N PHE A 276 -4.40 4.92 -0.24
CA PHE A 276 -4.28 5.19 1.20
C PHE A 276 -5.06 4.19 2.06
N PHE A 277 -6.15 3.64 1.53
CA PHE A 277 -6.94 2.64 2.25
C PHE A 277 -6.24 1.27 2.35
N MET A 278 -5.05 1.14 1.74
CA MET A 278 -4.10 0.05 1.91
C MET A 278 -2.68 0.64 2.04
N ALA A 279 -2.44 1.47 3.04
CA ALA A 279 -1.26 2.34 3.11
C ALA A 279 0.07 1.61 3.28
N LEU A 280 0.07 0.44 3.94
CA LEU A 280 1.25 -0.39 4.20
C LEU A 280 0.95 -1.85 3.82
N PRO A 281 0.77 -2.14 2.51
CA PRO A 281 0.28 -3.43 2.06
C PRO A 281 1.40 -4.47 2.04
N ILE A 282 1.07 -5.69 2.51
CA ILE A 282 1.96 -6.84 2.49
C ILE A 282 1.41 -7.90 1.54
N ALA A 283 2.25 -8.35 0.64
CA ALA A 283 1.92 -9.38 -0.32
C ALA A 283 2.98 -10.49 -0.38
N ALA A 284 2.56 -11.66 -0.82
CA ALA A 284 3.40 -12.75 -1.25
C ALA A 284 3.23 -12.97 -2.77
N PRO A 285 4.11 -13.74 -3.42
CA PRO A 285 3.97 -14.08 -4.83
C PRO A 285 2.63 -14.72 -5.16
N PRO A 286 2.19 -14.69 -6.43
CA PRO A 286 0.99 -15.40 -6.86
C PRO A 286 1.19 -16.91 -6.85
N GLY A 287 0.14 -17.65 -6.50
CA GLY A 287 0.15 -19.12 -6.60
C GLY A 287 0.84 -19.84 -5.45
N LEU A 288 0.85 -19.26 -4.24
CA LEU A 288 1.25 -19.97 -3.03
C LEU A 288 0.34 -21.18 -2.78
N PRO A 289 0.88 -22.25 -2.15
CA PRO A 289 0.03 -23.29 -1.57
C PRO A 289 -1.03 -22.69 -0.64
N PRO A 290 -2.31 -23.06 -0.80
CA PRO A 290 -3.40 -22.41 -0.08
C PRO A 290 -3.24 -22.41 1.44
N GLU A 291 -2.75 -23.52 2.02
CA GLU A 291 -2.52 -23.64 3.46
C GLU A 291 -1.45 -22.69 3.98
N ARG A 292 -0.42 -22.37 3.17
CA ARG A 292 0.63 -21.42 3.55
C ARG A 292 0.15 -19.99 3.38
N ALA A 293 -0.63 -19.71 2.33
CA ALA A 293 -1.26 -18.41 2.14
C ALA A 293 -2.16 -18.07 3.33
N GLN A 294 -3.06 -18.99 3.72
CA GLN A 294 -3.95 -18.82 4.87
C GLN A 294 -3.17 -18.64 6.19
N ALA A 295 -2.11 -19.43 6.39
CA ALA A 295 -1.29 -19.31 7.60
C ALA A 295 -0.58 -17.95 7.70
N LEU A 296 -0.03 -17.43 6.58
CA LEU A 296 0.58 -16.10 6.53
C LEU A 296 -0.44 -14.99 6.76
N GLN A 297 -1.63 -15.09 6.15
CA GLN A 297 -2.73 -14.12 6.34
C GLN A 297 -3.21 -14.10 7.79
N ALA A 298 -3.44 -15.27 8.39
CA ALA A 298 -3.86 -15.38 9.78
C ALA A 298 -2.80 -14.81 10.72
N ALA A 299 -1.53 -15.23 10.56
CA ALA A 299 -0.42 -14.74 11.38
C ALA A 299 -0.25 -13.21 11.30
N PHE A 300 -0.44 -12.62 10.10
CA PHE A 300 -0.40 -11.18 9.91
C PHE A 300 -1.52 -10.47 10.68
N MET A 301 -2.77 -10.94 10.55
CA MET A 301 -3.91 -10.32 11.23
C MET A 301 -3.85 -10.49 12.76
N ASP A 302 -3.35 -11.63 13.26
CA ASP A 302 -3.21 -11.86 14.69
C ASP A 302 -2.05 -11.03 15.27
N MET A 303 -0.95 -10.88 14.54
CA MET A 303 0.12 -9.94 14.93
C MET A 303 -0.42 -8.50 15.06
N CYS A 304 -1.26 -8.05 14.15
CA CYS A 304 -1.81 -6.68 14.20
C CYS A 304 -2.71 -6.43 15.41
N LYS A 305 -3.23 -7.48 16.05
CA LYS A 305 -4.04 -7.39 17.28
C LYS A 305 -3.19 -7.51 18.55
N ASP A 306 -1.92 -7.91 18.43
CA ASP A 306 -1.04 -8.14 19.58
C ASP A 306 -0.70 -6.83 20.31
N PRO A 307 -0.92 -6.75 21.65
CA PRO A 307 -0.60 -5.56 22.42
C PRO A 307 0.87 -5.12 22.34
N ALA A 308 1.81 -6.08 22.22
CA ALA A 308 3.23 -5.75 22.10
C ALA A 308 3.57 -5.14 20.75
N PHE A 309 2.98 -5.65 19.66
CA PHE A 309 3.09 -5.03 18.34
C PHE A 309 2.51 -3.61 18.33
N MET A 310 1.29 -3.44 18.88
CA MET A 310 0.61 -2.14 18.97
C MET A 310 1.43 -1.11 19.76
N ALA A 311 2.00 -1.51 20.89
CA ALA A 311 2.83 -0.64 21.72
C ALA A 311 4.12 -0.20 21.00
N ASP A 312 4.76 -1.10 20.27
CA ASP A 312 5.97 -0.78 19.51
C ASP A 312 5.65 0.09 18.29
N ALA A 313 4.53 -0.17 17.61
CA ALA A 313 4.03 0.65 16.50
C ALA A 313 3.73 2.09 16.96
N GLN A 314 3.09 2.24 18.12
CA GLN A 314 2.78 3.55 18.70
C GLN A 314 4.04 4.36 19.00
N LYS A 315 5.12 3.73 19.50
CA LYS A 315 6.42 4.41 19.73
C LYS A 315 7.02 4.98 18.45
N LEU A 316 6.73 4.36 17.31
CA LEU A 316 7.18 4.78 15.98
C LEU A 316 6.20 5.74 15.29
N GLY A 317 5.07 6.08 15.93
CA GLY A 317 4.04 6.93 15.35
C GLY A 317 3.32 6.29 14.15
N LEU A 318 3.29 4.94 14.09
CA LEU A 318 2.60 4.22 13.01
C LEU A 318 1.09 4.20 13.24
N ASP A 319 0.32 4.48 12.18
CA ASP A 319 -1.11 4.17 12.17
C ASP A 319 -1.30 2.66 12.02
N VAL A 320 -1.82 2.01 13.06
CA VAL A 320 -2.23 0.61 13.02
C VAL A 320 -3.74 0.56 12.92
N SER A 321 -4.21 0.38 11.71
CA SER A 321 -5.62 0.21 11.36
C SER A 321 -5.72 -0.90 10.29
N PRO A 322 -5.49 -2.16 10.71
CA PRO A 322 -5.24 -3.24 9.77
C PRO A 322 -6.49 -3.62 8.98
N ILE A 323 -6.26 -4.01 7.73
CA ILE A 323 -7.21 -4.71 6.87
C ILE A 323 -6.60 -6.01 6.38
N ASP A 324 -7.44 -7.02 6.16
CA ASP A 324 -7.03 -8.32 5.65
C ASP A 324 -6.76 -8.31 4.13
N GLY A 325 -6.30 -9.45 3.62
CA GLY A 325 -5.99 -9.61 2.20
C GLY A 325 -7.20 -9.46 1.29
N ASP A 326 -8.37 -9.92 1.72
CA ASP A 326 -9.62 -9.83 0.94
C ASP A 326 -10.08 -8.37 0.80
N ALA A 327 -9.95 -7.59 1.86
CA ALA A 327 -10.22 -6.15 1.81
C ALA A 327 -9.25 -5.42 0.87
N VAL A 328 -7.96 -5.79 0.84
CA VAL A 328 -7.00 -5.24 -0.14
C VAL A 328 -7.41 -5.60 -1.57
N VAL A 329 -7.76 -6.86 -1.85
CA VAL A 329 -8.24 -7.30 -3.18
C VAL A 329 -9.49 -6.54 -3.59
N LYS A 330 -10.43 -6.32 -2.65
CA LYS A 330 -11.64 -5.53 -2.90
C LYS A 330 -11.32 -4.09 -3.28
N LEU A 331 -10.38 -3.43 -2.59
CA LEU A 331 -9.94 -2.06 -2.92
C LEU A 331 -9.30 -2.00 -4.32
N ILE A 332 -8.44 -2.97 -4.66
CA ILE A 332 -7.83 -3.04 -5.99
C ILE A 332 -8.90 -3.28 -7.08
N SER A 333 -9.87 -4.15 -6.81
CA SER A 333 -10.98 -4.40 -7.74
C SER A 333 -11.84 -3.15 -7.95
N GLN A 334 -12.08 -2.36 -6.89
CA GLN A 334 -12.78 -1.08 -6.99
C GLN A 334 -11.99 -0.06 -7.82
N MET A 335 -10.67 0.02 -7.64
CA MET A 335 -9.82 0.86 -8.50
C MET A 335 -9.87 0.42 -9.96
N ALA A 336 -9.82 -0.89 -10.22
CA ALA A 336 -9.87 -1.44 -11.57
C ALA A 336 -11.24 -1.21 -12.26
N ALA A 337 -12.31 -1.05 -11.49
CA ALA A 337 -13.65 -0.73 -11.98
C ALA A 337 -13.83 0.78 -12.30
N THR A 338 -12.83 1.63 -12.02
CA THR A 338 -12.89 3.05 -12.37
C THR A 338 -13.02 3.22 -13.88
N PRO A 339 -13.93 4.07 -14.39
CA PRO A 339 -14.10 4.30 -15.81
C PRO A 339 -12.78 4.71 -16.48
N LYS A 340 -12.47 4.14 -17.64
CA LYS A 340 -11.22 4.44 -18.39
C LYS A 340 -11.03 5.92 -18.67
N GLU A 341 -12.12 6.65 -18.90
CA GLU A 341 -12.08 8.10 -19.09
C GLU A 341 -11.56 8.82 -17.84
N VAL A 342 -11.99 8.41 -16.65
CA VAL A 342 -11.52 8.97 -15.36
C VAL A 342 -10.06 8.65 -15.14
N ILE A 343 -9.63 7.42 -15.43
CA ILE A 343 -8.22 7.03 -15.36
C ILE A 343 -7.37 7.85 -16.34
N GLY A 344 -7.83 8.02 -17.59
CA GLY A 344 -7.17 8.84 -18.59
C GLY A 344 -7.01 10.30 -18.14
N GLN A 345 -8.08 10.91 -17.64
CA GLN A 345 -8.03 12.26 -17.09
C GLN A 345 -7.08 12.36 -15.89
N PHE A 346 -7.10 11.40 -14.98
CA PHE A 346 -6.17 11.36 -13.86
C PHE A 346 -4.72 11.31 -14.35
N ASN A 347 -4.40 10.44 -15.32
CA ASN A 347 -3.07 10.32 -15.90
C ASN A 347 -2.60 11.64 -16.53
N GLU A 348 -3.47 12.34 -17.29
CA GLU A 348 -3.17 13.65 -17.85
C GLU A 348 -2.91 14.73 -16.80
N MET A 349 -3.70 14.71 -15.71
CA MET A 349 -3.56 15.68 -14.61
C MET A 349 -2.23 15.53 -13.88
N VAL A 350 -1.74 14.30 -13.66
CA VAL A 350 -0.54 14.03 -12.90
C VAL A 350 0.72 13.90 -13.75
N ALA A 351 0.59 13.94 -15.07
CA ALA A 351 1.71 13.88 -16.00
C ALA A 351 2.75 14.99 -15.71
N PRO A 352 4.04 14.71 -15.83
CA PRO A 352 5.08 15.75 -15.75
C PRO A 352 4.81 16.85 -16.80
N LYS A 353 4.71 18.08 -16.33
CA LYS A 353 4.61 19.28 -17.18
C LYS A 353 5.88 20.07 -17.06
#